data_fff12f91130f1e842448e776f463c15b
#
_entry.id   fff12f91130f1e842448e776f463c15b
#
_cell.length_a   1.000
_cell.length_b   1.000
_cell.length_c   1.000
_cell.angle_alpha   90.00
_cell.angle_beta   90.00
_cell.angle_gamma   90.00
#
_symmetry.space_group_name_H-M   'P 1'
#
loop_
_entity.id
_entity.type
_entity.pdbx_description
1 polymer ?
#
loop_
_entity_poly.entity_id
_entity_poly.type
_entity_poly.pdbx_seq_one_letter_code
_entity_poly.pdbx_strand_id
1 'polypeptide(L)'
;MVYMLLGTGFEETEAVAPLDLLRRAGVEIQTVGVTGKVVYGSHKIGIEADITIDQMDLTALEMIILPGGLGGVASARASKEALEALRFAWENGKYVAAICAGPTVLADK
;
A
#
# COMPACT_ATOMS: atom_id res chain seq x y z
N MET A 1 0.15 -4.47 12.90
CA MET A 1 -0.39 -4.79 11.54
C MET A 1 0.42 -4.09 10.47
N VAL A 2 0.79 -4.82 9.43
CA VAL A 2 1.42 -4.26 8.23
C VAL A 2 0.33 -4.04 7.19
N TYR A 3 0.30 -2.87 6.59
CA TYR A 3 -0.64 -2.55 5.51
C TYR A 3 0.11 -2.32 4.21
N MET A 4 -0.35 -2.98 3.14
CA MET A 4 0.16 -2.75 1.78
C MET A 4 -0.91 -2.00 0.99
N LEU A 5 -0.59 -0.80 0.53
CA LEU A 5 -1.53 0.05 -0.20
C LEU A 5 -1.54 -0.32 -1.68
N LEU A 6 -2.70 -0.67 -2.20
CA LEU A 6 -2.88 -1.02 -3.61
C LEU A 6 -3.78 0.01 -4.29
N GLY A 7 -3.20 0.81 -5.16
CA GLY A 7 -3.95 1.73 -6.02
C GLY A 7 -4.01 1.20 -7.44
N THR A 8 -5.04 1.58 -8.20
CA THR A 8 -5.19 1.17 -9.60
C THR A 8 -3.94 1.49 -10.40
N GLY A 9 -3.39 0.49 -11.09
CA GLY A 9 -2.16 0.63 -11.86
C GLY A 9 -0.89 0.29 -11.06
N PHE A 10 -1.04 -0.34 -9.88
CA PHE A 10 0.13 -0.82 -9.14
C PHE A 10 0.90 -1.87 -9.94
N GLU A 11 2.19 -2.03 -9.64
CA GLU A 11 3.02 -3.07 -10.29
C GLU A 11 2.80 -4.40 -9.58
N GLU A 12 2.21 -5.37 -10.28
CA GLU A 12 1.78 -6.65 -9.70
C GLU A 12 2.92 -7.41 -9.02
N THR A 13 4.06 -7.53 -9.68
CA THR A 13 5.20 -8.26 -9.11
C THR A 13 5.72 -7.60 -7.83
N GLU A 14 5.78 -6.28 -7.85
CA GLU A 14 6.28 -5.51 -6.69
C GLU A 14 5.35 -5.57 -5.50
N ALA A 15 4.07 -5.84 -5.72
CA ALA A 15 3.10 -6.02 -4.65
C ALA A 15 3.03 -7.47 -4.17
N VAL A 16 2.85 -8.40 -5.11
CA VAL A 16 2.57 -9.81 -4.77
C VAL A 16 3.79 -10.53 -4.22
N ALA A 17 4.98 -10.27 -4.74
CA ALA A 17 6.18 -10.95 -4.27
C ALA A 17 6.48 -10.67 -2.78
N PRO A 18 6.54 -9.40 -2.33
CA PRO A 18 6.72 -9.14 -0.90
C PRO A 18 5.56 -9.64 -0.05
N LEU A 19 4.33 -9.49 -0.54
CA LEU A 19 3.14 -9.97 0.17
C LEU A 19 3.23 -11.47 0.44
N ASP A 20 3.54 -12.25 -0.58
CA ASP A 20 3.66 -13.71 -0.48
C ASP A 20 4.79 -14.08 0.49
N LEU A 21 5.96 -13.46 0.34
CA LEU A 21 7.11 -13.76 1.20
C LEU A 21 6.85 -13.42 2.66
N LEU A 22 6.21 -12.29 2.93
CA LEU A 22 5.90 -11.89 4.31
C LEU A 22 4.86 -12.82 4.94
N ARG A 23 3.86 -13.24 4.19
CA ARG A 23 2.87 -14.21 4.68
C ARG A 23 3.49 -15.56 4.96
N ARG A 24 4.41 -16.01 4.13
CA ARG A 24 5.16 -17.25 4.37
C ARG A 24 6.00 -17.16 5.64
N ALA A 25 6.49 -15.98 5.96
CA ALA A 25 7.26 -15.73 7.18
C ALA A 25 6.40 -15.55 8.43
N GLY A 26 5.08 -15.63 8.31
CA GLY A 26 4.16 -15.49 9.44
C GLY A 26 3.85 -14.05 9.84
N VAL A 27 4.17 -13.08 8.99
CA VAL A 27 3.86 -11.67 9.26
C VAL A 27 2.38 -11.40 9.01
N GLU A 28 1.72 -10.74 9.96
CA GLU A 28 0.34 -10.28 9.77
C GLU A 28 0.35 -9.07 8.86
N ILE A 29 -0.20 -9.23 7.65
CA ILE A 29 -0.25 -8.19 6.63
C ILE A 29 -1.61 -8.21 5.95
N GLN A 30 -2.16 -7.02 5.73
CA GLN A 30 -3.38 -6.84 4.95
C GLN A 30 -3.10 -5.96 3.74
N THR A 31 -3.68 -6.35 2.60
CA THR A 31 -3.73 -5.48 1.45
C THR A 31 -4.89 -4.50 1.60
N VAL A 32 -4.63 -3.25 1.23
CA VAL A 32 -5.58 -2.14 1.38
C VAL A 32 -5.92 -1.60 0.00
N GLY A 33 -7.16 -1.73 -0.41
CA GLY A 33 -7.62 -1.18 -1.69
C GLY A 33 -7.83 0.33 -1.59
N VAL A 34 -6.94 1.09 -2.18
CA VAL A 34 -7.01 2.56 -2.18
C VAL A 34 -8.15 3.05 -3.07
N THR A 35 -8.37 2.37 -4.19
CA THR A 35 -9.38 2.74 -5.19
C THR A 35 -10.63 1.89 -5.14
N GLY A 36 -10.68 0.88 -4.28
CA GLY A 36 -11.82 -0.01 -4.13
C GLY A 36 -11.42 -1.38 -3.61
N LYS A 37 -12.39 -2.26 -3.44
CA LYS A 37 -12.15 -3.61 -2.90
C LYS A 37 -11.37 -4.49 -3.87
N VAL A 38 -11.62 -4.36 -5.17
CA VAL A 38 -10.87 -5.05 -6.22
C VAL A 38 -10.03 -4.01 -6.94
N VAL A 39 -8.73 -4.24 -7.00
CA VAL A 39 -7.78 -3.29 -7.59
C VAL A 39 -7.03 -3.99 -8.71
N TYR A 40 -7.00 -3.36 -9.89
CA TYR A 40 -6.28 -3.88 -11.05
C TYR A 40 -4.91 -3.23 -11.17
N GLY A 41 -3.89 -4.06 -11.33
CA GLY A 41 -2.52 -3.60 -11.56
C GLY A 41 -2.31 -3.07 -12.97
N SER A 42 -1.10 -2.64 -13.25
CA SER A 42 -0.69 -2.08 -14.55
C SER A 42 -0.80 -3.09 -15.69
N HIS A 43 -0.75 -4.38 -15.39
CA HIS A 43 -0.88 -5.48 -16.35
C HIS A 43 -2.26 -6.14 -16.29
N LYS A 44 -3.25 -5.45 -15.73
CA LYS A 44 -4.66 -5.86 -15.67
C LYS A 44 -4.92 -7.12 -14.84
N ILE A 45 -4.03 -7.43 -13.91
CA ILE A 45 -4.26 -8.49 -12.94
C ILE A 45 -5.04 -7.90 -11.78
N GLY A 46 -6.23 -8.44 -11.54
CA GLY A 46 -7.09 -7.97 -10.45
C GLY A 46 -6.76 -8.67 -9.13
N ILE A 47 -6.67 -7.90 -8.08
CA ILE A 47 -6.49 -8.42 -6.72
C ILE A 47 -7.66 -7.94 -5.87
N GLU A 48 -8.30 -8.88 -5.18
CA GLU A 48 -9.26 -8.51 -4.15
C GLU A 48 -8.46 -8.15 -2.90
N ALA A 49 -8.54 -6.88 -2.49
CA ALA A 49 -7.87 -6.42 -1.28
C ALA A 49 -8.54 -7.01 -0.04
N ASP A 50 -7.77 -7.19 1.01
CA ASP A 50 -8.30 -7.67 2.29
C ASP A 50 -9.29 -6.67 2.88
N ILE A 51 -8.93 -5.38 2.81
CA ILE A 51 -9.78 -4.27 3.28
C ILE A 51 -9.72 -3.12 2.29
N THR A 52 -10.67 -2.19 2.41
CA THR A 52 -10.63 -0.92 1.71
C THR A 52 -9.96 0.14 2.58
N ILE A 53 -9.58 1.27 1.97
CA ILE A 53 -8.81 2.32 2.65
C ILE A 53 -9.52 2.89 3.89
N ASP A 54 -10.84 2.95 3.85
CA ASP A 54 -11.66 3.44 4.96
C ASP A 54 -11.73 2.47 6.15
N GLN A 55 -11.34 1.21 5.94
CA GLN A 55 -11.33 0.19 6.99
C GLN A 55 -9.99 0.06 7.71
N MET A 56 -9.00 0.82 7.29
CA MET A 56 -7.66 0.75 7.86
C MET A 56 -7.64 1.32 9.28
N ASP A 57 -7.01 0.58 10.20
CA ASP A 57 -6.89 1.00 11.60
C ASP A 57 -5.47 1.52 11.86
N LEU A 58 -5.34 2.85 11.95
CA LEU A 58 -4.03 3.48 12.16
C LEU A 58 -3.45 3.17 13.54
N THR A 59 -4.29 2.85 14.53
CA THR A 59 -3.79 2.51 15.87
C THR A 59 -3.05 1.17 15.87
N ALA A 60 -3.37 0.28 14.92
CA ALA A 60 -2.71 -1.00 14.77
C ALA A 60 -1.51 -0.96 13.82
N LEU A 61 -1.26 0.18 13.19
CA LEU A 61 -0.25 0.32 12.16
C LEU A 61 1.17 0.17 12.70
N GLU A 62 1.93 -0.74 12.13
CA GLU A 62 3.35 -0.94 12.42
C GLU A 62 4.22 -0.59 11.22
N MET A 63 3.72 -0.86 10.01
CA MET A 63 4.44 -0.63 8.77
C MET A 63 3.47 -0.41 7.62
N ILE A 64 3.81 0.50 6.73
CA ILE A 64 3.13 0.68 5.44
C ILE A 64 4.07 0.28 4.33
N ILE A 65 3.56 -0.50 3.38
CA ILE A 65 4.27 -0.87 2.16
C ILE A 65 3.55 -0.23 0.97
N LEU A 66 4.32 0.48 0.16
CA LEU A 66 3.81 1.12 -1.05
C LEU A 66 4.54 0.54 -2.26
N PRO A 67 3.91 -0.39 -3.01
CA PRO A 67 4.49 -0.89 -4.25
C PRO A 67 4.53 0.18 -5.32
N GLY A 68 5.36 -0.05 -6.34
CA GLY A 68 5.50 0.88 -7.44
C GLY A 68 4.37 0.77 -8.46
N GLY A 69 4.65 1.21 -9.66
CA GLY A 69 3.68 1.39 -10.73
C GLY A 69 3.20 2.83 -10.75
N LEU A 70 3.34 3.51 -11.89
CA LEU A 70 3.01 4.93 -11.99
C LEU A 70 1.54 5.21 -11.66
N GLY A 71 0.63 4.35 -12.13
CA GLY A 71 -0.80 4.47 -11.83
C GLY A 71 -1.09 4.25 -10.34
N GLY A 72 -0.47 3.26 -9.72
CA GLY A 72 -0.64 2.98 -8.30
C GLY A 72 -0.13 4.12 -7.42
N VAL A 73 1.01 4.68 -7.79
CA VAL A 73 1.59 5.84 -7.10
C VAL A 73 0.68 7.06 -7.25
N ALA A 74 0.16 7.30 -8.45
CA ALA A 74 -0.77 8.41 -8.69
C ALA A 74 -2.06 8.23 -7.88
N SER A 75 -2.58 7.01 -7.79
CA SER A 75 -3.77 6.70 -6.99
C SER A 75 -3.53 6.97 -5.50
N ALA A 76 -2.37 6.60 -4.99
CA ALA A 76 -2.00 6.86 -3.60
C ALA A 76 -1.89 8.37 -3.32
N ARG A 77 -1.29 9.13 -4.22
CA ARG A 77 -1.20 10.59 -4.10
C ARG A 77 -2.56 11.26 -4.10
N ALA A 78 -3.50 10.72 -4.86
CA ALA A 78 -4.85 11.26 -4.96
C ALA A 78 -5.73 10.88 -3.77
N SER A 79 -5.30 9.95 -2.94
CA SER A 79 -6.07 9.49 -1.79
C SER A 79 -5.66 10.26 -0.54
N LYS A 80 -6.60 11.01 0.02
CA LYS A 80 -6.40 11.71 1.28
C LYS A 80 -6.09 10.73 2.41
N GLU A 81 -6.80 9.63 2.47
CA GLU A 81 -6.63 8.62 3.51
C GLU A 81 -5.27 7.92 3.38
N ALA A 82 -4.80 7.65 2.16
CA ALA A 82 -3.48 7.06 1.97
C ALA A 82 -2.38 8.02 2.43
N LEU A 83 -2.48 9.30 2.09
CA LEU A 83 -1.52 10.31 2.52
C LEU A 83 -1.54 10.50 4.03
N GLU A 84 -2.71 10.49 4.65
CA GLU A 84 -2.84 10.57 6.11
C GLU A 84 -2.17 9.38 6.80
N ALA A 85 -2.35 8.18 6.25
CA ALA A 85 -1.73 6.98 6.80
C ALA A 85 -0.19 7.04 6.70
N LEU A 86 0.33 7.50 5.57
CA LEU A 86 1.77 7.67 5.38
C LEU A 86 2.34 8.70 6.35
N ARG A 87 1.65 9.81 6.53
CA ARG A 87 2.04 10.85 7.49
C ARG A 87 2.01 10.32 8.91
N PHE A 88 0.95 9.60 9.27
CA PHE A 88 0.84 8.99 10.61
C PHE A 88 2.02 8.07 10.88
N ALA A 89 2.37 7.22 9.92
CA ALA A 89 3.50 6.30 10.06
C ALA A 89 4.80 7.08 10.27
N TRP A 90 5.04 8.10 9.49
CA TRP A 90 6.23 8.93 9.60
C TRP A 90 6.32 9.64 10.95
N GLU A 91 5.24 10.27 11.40
CA GLU A 91 5.22 11.06 12.63
C GLU A 91 5.27 10.19 13.90
N ASN A 92 4.86 8.92 13.81
CA ASN A 92 4.79 8.02 14.95
C ASN A 92 5.89 6.95 14.96
N GLY A 93 6.94 7.13 14.16
CA GLY A 93 8.08 6.24 14.16
C GLY A 93 7.79 4.84 13.63
N LYS A 94 6.75 4.68 12.81
CA LYS A 94 6.43 3.40 12.17
C LYS A 94 7.29 3.21 10.92
N TYR A 95 7.41 1.96 10.47
CA TYR A 95 8.18 1.66 9.27
C TYR A 95 7.42 2.03 8.01
N VAL A 96 8.13 2.51 7.02
CA VAL A 96 7.58 2.81 5.68
C VAL A 96 8.51 2.18 4.65
N ALA A 97 7.96 1.34 3.79
CA ALA A 97 8.69 0.73 2.69
C ALA A 97 8.06 1.14 1.37
N ALA A 98 8.86 1.61 0.44
CA ALA A 98 8.38 2.02 -0.88
C ALA A 98 9.33 1.48 -1.95
N ILE A 99 8.75 1.04 -3.07
CA ILE A 99 9.46 0.36 -4.13
C ILE A 99 9.29 1.14 -5.44
N CYS A 100 10.36 1.19 -6.24
CA CYS A 100 10.37 1.79 -7.58
C CYS A 100 9.88 3.26 -7.54
N ALA A 101 8.74 3.58 -8.16
CA ALA A 101 8.17 4.92 -8.14
C ALA A 101 7.50 5.29 -6.80
N GLY A 102 7.27 4.30 -5.92
CA GLY A 102 6.65 4.52 -4.61
C GLY A 102 7.32 5.61 -3.77
N PRO A 103 8.68 5.66 -3.69
CA PRO A 103 9.37 6.68 -2.90
C PRO A 103 9.03 8.12 -3.28
N THR A 104 8.56 8.36 -4.49
CA THR A 104 8.19 9.73 -4.91
C THR A 104 7.03 10.29 -4.10
N VAL A 105 6.15 9.43 -3.59
CA VAL A 105 5.04 9.85 -2.71
C VAL A 105 5.59 10.33 -1.38
N LEU A 106 6.64 9.66 -0.88
CA LEU A 106 7.28 10.03 0.39
C LEU A 106 7.98 11.37 0.28
N ALA A 107 8.55 11.68 -0.88
CA ALA A 107 9.25 12.95 -1.11
C ALA A 107 8.32 14.15 -1.05
N ASP A 108 7.02 13.96 -1.24
CA ASP A 108 6.01 15.01 -1.17
C ASP A 108 5.62 15.37 0.28
N LYS A 109 6.20 14.71 1.24
CA LYS A 109 6.00 14.99 2.68
C LYS A 109 7.01 16.02 3.15
#